data_1720b51ebc53cf6d89cc0ef17e242bbc
#
_entry.id   1720b51ebc53cf6d89cc0ef17e242bbc
#
_cell.length_a   1.000
_cell.length_b   1.000
_cell.length_c   1.000
_cell.angle_alpha   90.00
_cell.angle_beta   90.00
_cell.angle_gamma   90.00
#
_symmetry.space_group_name_H-M   'P 1'
#
loop_
_entity.id
_entity.type
_entity.pdbx_description
1 polymer ?
#
loop_
_entity_poly.entity_id
_entity_poly.type
_entity_poly.pdbx_seq_one_letter_code
_entity_poly.pdbx_strand_id
1 'polypeptide(L)'
;MRFLFFLILFLPKILYADIKSIGNYELKILIKSGINIVDVRTHLEWKKVGILSNSHLISLVNEKNKFVFEEWYNNFRQKVELDKPLVFVCATGVRSHYISRLINKKLPDLRIYNLTNGINYWIKSGNLIYNYQN
;
A
#
# COMPACT_ATOMS: atom_id res chain seq x y z
N MET A 1 45.54 5.60 -38.53
CA MET A 1 45.12 5.01 -37.26
C MET A 1 43.80 5.67 -36.87
N ARG A 2 42.66 4.93 -37.01
CA ARG A 2 41.32 5.45 -36.67
C ARG A 2 41.04 5.00 -35.24
N PHE A 3 41.03 5.93 -34.29
CA PHE A 3 40.59 5.68 -32.93
C PHE A 3 39.05 5.65 -32.91
N LEU A 4 38.48 4.47 -32.70
CA LEU A 4 37.08 4.28 -32.51
C LEU A 4 36.76 4.61 -31.03
N PHE A 5 36.21 5.79 -30.77
CA PHE A 5 35.71 6.15 -29.44
C PHE A 5 34.41 5.38 -29.19
N PHE A 6 34.49 4.35 -28.38
CA PHE A 6 33.30 3.71 -27.82
C PHE A 6 32.65 4.62 -26.77
N LEU A 7 31.62 5.34 -27.16
CA LEU A 7 30.77 6.10 -26.24
C LEU A 7 29.94 5.09 -25.44
N ILE A 8 30.39 4.75 -24.22
CA ILE A 8 29.59 3.94 -23.28
C ILE A 8 28.50 4.84 -22.77
N LEU A 9 27.27 4.67 -23.32
CA LEU A 9 26.06 5.28 -22.79
C LEU A 9 25.76 4.65 -21.45
N PHE A 10 26.10 5.35 -20.37
CA PHE A 10 25.61 5.05 -19.03
C PHE A 10 24.13 5.41 -18.97
N LEU A 11 23.26 4.45 -19.26
CA LEU A 11 21.84 4.58 -18.98
C LEU A 11 21.67 4.45 -17.46
N PRO A 12 21.12 5.45 -16.76
CA PRO A 12 20.82 5.32 -15.35
C PRO A 12 19.81 4.18 -15.19
N LYS A 13 20.16 3.12 -14.46
CA LYS A 13 19.19 2.14 -13.99
C LYS A 13 18.26 2.88 -13.05
N ILE A 14 17.01 3.12 -13.48
CA ILE A 14 15.95 3.56 -12.60
C ILE A 14 15.69 2.37 -11.66
N LEU A 15 16.27 2.42 -10.46
CA LEU A 15 15.96 1.48 -9.40
C LEU A 15 14.55 1.85 -8.88
N TYR A 16 13.53 1.14 -9.33
CA TYR A 16 12.24 1.17 -8.67
C TYR A 16 12.39 0.54 -7.29
N ALA A 17 11.93 1.21 -6.24
CA ALA A 17 11.84 0.59 -4.94
C ALA A 17 10.85 -0.58 -5.03
N ASP A 18 11.31 -1.80 -4.78
CA ASP A 18 10.45 -2.98 -4.82
C ASP A 18 9.40 -2.91 -3.70
N ILE A 19 8.18 -3.36 -4.02
CA ILE A 19 7.12 -3.53 -3.01
C ILE A 19 7.54 -4.68 -2.11
N LYS A 20 7.66 -4.40 -0.81
CA LYS A 20 8.02 -5.43 0.16
C LYS A 20 6.77 -6.08 0.73
N SER A 21 6.62 -7.38 0.50
CA SER A 21 5.61 -8.18 1.18
C SER A 21 6.03 -8.44 2.62
N ILE A 22 5.12 -8.18 3.56
CA ILE A 22 5.35 -8.35 5.00
C ILE A 22 4.27 -9.22 5.64
N GLY A 23 4.65 -9.90 6.73
CA GLY A 23 3.73 -10.66 7.57
C GLY A 23 3.26 -9.87 8.80
N ASN A 24 2.53 -10.56 9.67
CA ASN A 24 1.97 -9.95 10.88
C ASN A 24 3.06 -9.45 11.85
N TYR A 25 4.18 -10.14 11.94
CA TYR A 25 5.26 -9.76 12.84
C TYR A 25 5.87 -8.42 12.44
N GLU A 26 6.24 -8.28 11.18
CA GLU A 26 6.79 -7.03 10.65
C GLU A 26 5.78 -5.89 10.73
N LEU A 27 4.49 -6.18 10.45
CA LEU A 27 3.46 -5.16 10.57
C LEU A 27 3.35 -4.62 12.02
N LYS A 28 3.45 -5.48 13.03
CA LYS A 28 3.45 -5.03 14.44
C LYS A 28 4.60 -4.07 14.75
N ILE A 29 5.79 -4.34 14.21
CA ILE A 29 6.95 -3.46 14.37
C ILE A 29 6.70 -2.12 13.69
N LEU A 30 6.19 -2.15 12.47
CA LEU A 30 5.92 -0.95 11.68
C LEU A 30 4.80 -0.09 12.30
N ILE A 31 3.76 -0.70 12.87
CA ILE A 31 2.71 0.03 13.63
C ILE A 31 3.33 0.77 14.82
N LYS A 32 4.21 0.15 15.57
CA LYS A 32 4.91 0.80 16.69
C LYS A 32 5.79 1.97 16.23
N SER A 33 6.31 1.91 15.03
CA SER A 33 7.11 3.00 14.44
C SER A 33 6.26 4.13 13.82
N GLY A 34 4.93 4.01 13.84
CA GLY A 34 4.01 5.02 13.31
C GLY A 34 3.86 5.00 11.79
N ILE A 35 4.02 3.85 11.14
CA ILE A 35 3.82 3.73 9.69
C ILE A 35 2.40 4.13 9.26
N ASN A 36 2.28 4.77 8.11
CA ASN A 36 0.97 4.98 7.48
C ASN A 36 0.37 3.66 7.03
N ILE A 37 -0.82 3.33 7.50
CA ILE A 37 -1.60 2.17 7.08
C ILE A 37 -2.70 2.65 6.15
N VAL A 38 -2.79 2.07 4.95
CA VAL A 38 -3.84 2.38 3.97
C VAL A 38 -4.70 1.13 3.75
N ASP A 39 -5.91 1.17 4.28
CA ASP A 39 -6.88 0.08 4.15
C ASP A 39 -7.76 0.32 2.93
N VAL A 40 -7.62 -0.54 1.93
CA VAL A 40 -8.28 -0.40 0.62
C VAL A 40 -9.54 -1.25 0.49
N ARG A 41 -10.01 -1.84 1.59
CA ARG A 41 -11.26 -2.60 1.62
C ARG A 41 -12.46 -1.67 1.45
N THR A 42 -13.64 -2.26 1.32
CA THR A 42 -14.90 -1.52 1.23
C THR A 42 -15.41 -1.06 2.60
N HIS A 43 -16.28 -0.06 2.59
CA HIS A 43 -16.97 0.43 3.78
C HIS A 43 -17.75 -0.69 4.53
N LEU A 44 -18.38 -1.61 3.78
CA LEU A 44 -19.08 -2.76 4.36
C LEU A 44 -18.12 -3.72 5.08
N GLU A 45 -16.93 -3.93 4.53
CA GLU A 45 -15.92 -4.77 5.19
C GLU A 45 -15.40 -4.10 6.47
N TRP A 46 -15.18 -2.79 6.49
CA TRP A 46 -14.79 -2.07 7.71
C TRP A 46 -15.85 -2.21 8.82
N LYS A 47 -17.12 -2.02 8.47
CA LYS A 47 -18.25 -2.18 9.42
C LYS A 47 -18.36 -3.60 9.96
N LYS A 48 -18.25 -4.59 9.09
CA LYS A 48 -18.46 -5.99 9.45
C LYS A 48 -17.31 -6.59 10.25
N VAL A 49 -16.07 -6.22 9.89
CA VAL A 49 -14.86 -6.91 10.37
C VAL A 49 -14.05 -6.04 11.33
N GLY A 50 -14.16 -4.71 11.22
CA GLY A 50 -13.31 -3.78 11.95
C GLY A 50 -12.09 -3.32 11.14
N ILE A 51 -11.25 -2.50 11.75
CA ILE A 51 -10.10 -1.81 11.14
C ILE A 51 -8.86 -1.89 12.04
N LEU A 52 -7.70 -1.74 11.45
CA LEU A 52 -6.46 -1.49 12.19
C LEU A 52 -6.47 -0.04 12.72
N SER A 53 -5.90 0.15 13.91
CA SER A 53 -5.80 1.48 14.52
C SER A 53 -5.05 2.47 13.60
N ASN A 54 -5.56 3.69 13.54
CA ASN A 54 -4.96 4.80 12.76
C ASN A 54 -4.82 4.52 11.26
N SER A 55 -5.67 3.66 10.70
CA SER A 55 -5.69 3.40 9.26
C SER A 55 -6.33 4.54 8.48
N HIS A 56 -5.74 4.88 7.35
CA HIS A 56 -6.39 5.67 6.32
C HIS A 56 -7.34 4.76 5.54
N LEU A 57 -8.64 5.01 5.63
CA LEU A 57 -9.68 4.19 5.01
C LEU A 57 -9.99 4.75 3.62
N ILE A 58 -9.48 4.09 2.58
CA ILE A 58 -9.59 4.55 1.20
C ILE A 58 -9.99 3.37 0.32
N SER A 59 -11.30 3.11 0.23
CA SER A 59 -11.83 2.02 -0.57
C SER A 59 -11.36 2.12 -2.02
N LEU A 60 -10.93 0.99 -2.61
CA LEU A 60 -10.60 0.94 -4.03
C LEU A 60 -11.78 1.22 -4.94
N VAL A 61 -12.99 0.92 -4.49
CA VAL A 61 -14.21 1.18 -5.26
C VAL A 61 -14.92 2.42 -4.75
N ASN A 62 -15.46 3.21 -5.66
CA ASN A 62 -16.31 4.35 -5.37
C ASN A 62 -17.75 3.93 -5.02
N GLU A 63 -18.65 4.90 -4.79
CA GLU A 63 -20.06 4.67 -4.47
C GLU A 63 -20.82 3.88 -5.54
N LYS A 64 -20.34 3.91 -6.78
CA LYS A 64 -20.88 3.13 -7.91
C LYS A 64 -20.27 1.73 -8.01
N ASN A 65 -19.52 1.31 -7.00
CA ASN A 65 -18.78 0.04 -6.95
C ASN A 65 -17.79 -0.14 -8.12
N LYS A 66 -17.17 0.96 -8.55
CA LYS A 66 -16.19 0.99 -9.65
C LYS A 66 -14.83 1.47 -9.15
N PHE A 67 -13.77 0.85 -9.66
CA PHE A 67 -12.41 1.32 -9.48
C PHE A 67 -12.02 2.25 -10.64
N VAL A 68 -11.75 3.51 -10.32
CA VAL A 68 -11.20 4.53 -11.23
C VAL A 68 -9.91 5.03 -10.63
N PHE A 69 -8.78 4.66 -11.22
CA PHE A 69 -7.46 4.89 -10.62
C PHE A 69 -7.17 6.37 -10.36
N GLU A 70 -7.43 7.27 -11.29
CA GLU A 70 -7.13 8.70 -11.10
C GLU A 70 -7.98 9.33 -10.00
N GLU A 71 -9.26 8.96 -9.89
CA GLU A 71 -10.15 9.39 -8.80
C GLU A 71 -9.62 8.89 -7.45
N TRP A 72 -9.30 7.61 -7.38
CA TRP A 72 -8.74 6.97 -6.19
C TRP A 72 -7.39 7.60 -5.80
N TYR A 73 -6.51 7.81 -6.77
CA TYR A 73 -5.17 8.37 -6.55
C TYR A 73 -5.23 9.81 -6.02
N ASN A 74 -6.15 10.63 -6.55
CA ASN A 74 -6.36 11.99 -6.05
C ASN A 74 -6.83 11.99 -4.58
N ASN A 75 -7.77 11.10 -4.22
CA ASN A 75 -8.24 10.95 -2.85
C ASN A 75 -7.11 10.45 -1.92
N PHE A 76 -6.33 9.48 -2.37
CA PHE A 76 -5.17 8.96 -1.64
C PHE A 76 -4.15 10.06 -1.33
N ARG A 77 -3.75 10.85 -2.32
CA ARG A 77 -2.80 11.96 -2.13
C ARG A 77 -3.25 13.04 -1.17
N GLN A 78 -4.54 13.25 -1.04
CA GLN A 78 -5.11 14.23 -0.11
C GLN A 78 -5.11 13.73 1.33
N LYS A 79 -5.17 12.42 1.55
CA LYS A 79 -5.34 11.80 2.86
C LYS A 79 -4.08 11.23 3.47
N VAL A 80 -3.07 10.95 2.67
CA VAL A 80 -1.86 10.24 3.11
C VAL A 80 -0.62 11.07 2.85
N GLU A 81 0.22 11.23 3.86
CA GLU A 81 1.53 11.84 3.73
C GLU A 81 2.45 10.90 2.94
N LEU A 82 2.98 11.39 1.81
CA LEU A 82 3.77 10.59 0.86
C LEU A 82 5.29 10.74 1.03
N ASP A 83 5.74 11.45 2.05
CA ASP A 83 7.13 11.59 2.47
C ASP A 83 7.60 10.46 3.41
N LYS A 84 6.67 9.60 3.82
CA LYS A 84 6.91 8.48 4.74
C LYS A 84 6.55 7.15 4.09
N PRO A 85 7.19 6.05 4.52
CA PRO A 85 6.78 4.71 4.11
C PRO A 85 5.32 4.43 4.47
N LEU A 86 4.68 3.57 3.69
CA LEU A 86 3.31 3.12 3.97
C LEU A 86 3.13 1.63 3.73
N VAL A 87 2.09 1.07 4.34
CA VAL A 87 1.64 -0.30 4.09
C VAL A 87 0.20 -0.29 3.58
N PHE A 88 -0.01 -0.96 2.45
CA PHE A 88 -1.36 -1.25 1.98
C PHE A 88 -1.88 -2.55 2.59
N VAL A 89 -3.14 -2.53 3.01
CA VAL A 89 -3.83 -3.70 3.57
C VAL A 89 -5.19 -3.90 2.90
N CYS A 90 -5.56 -5.17 2.72
CA CYS A 90 -6.92 -5.56 2.35
C CYS A 90 -7.30 -6.85 3.08
N ALA A 91 -8.38 -7.54 2.68
CA ALA A 91 -8.82 -8.76 3.35
C ALA A 91 -7.81 -9.90 3.26
N THR A 92 -7.23 -10.14 2.08
CA THR A 92 -6.37 -11.31 1.77
C THR A 92 -4.98 -10.96 1.21
N GLY A 93 -4.68 -9.69 1.01
CA GLY A 93 -3.42 -9.22 0.44
C GLY A 93 -3.43 -9.03 -1.09
N VAL A 94 -4.48 -9.42 -1.80
CA VAL A 94 -4.56 -9.36 -3.27
C VAL A 94 -4.82 -7.95 -3.78
N ARG A 95 -5.89 -7.31 -3.34
CA ARG A 95 -6.23 -5.92 -3.73
C ARG A 95 -5.15 -4.92 -3.31
N SER A 96 -4.61 -5.09 -2.11
CA SER A 96 -3.53 -4.26 -1.59
C SER A 96 -2.24 -4.41 -2.39
N HIS A 97 -1.89 -5.61 -2.83
CA HIS A 97 -0.76 -5.83 -3.73
C HIS A 97 -0.98 -5.15 -5.09
N TYR A 98 -2.17 -5.28 -5.66
CA TYR A 98 -2.52 -4.64 -6.94
C TYR A 98 -2.34 -3.12 -6.90
N ILE A 99 -2.92 -2.45 -5.90
CA ILE A 99 -2.78 -0.99 -5.77
C ILE A 99 -1.34 -0.57 -5.45
N SER A 100 -0.62 -1.35 -4.67
CA SER A 100 0.80 -1.12 -4.39
C SER A 100 1.61 -1.01 -5.68
N ARG A 101 1.36 -1.89 -6.65
CA ARG A 101 2.04 -1.86 -7.94
C ARG A 101 1.72 -0.61 -8.75
N LEU A 102 0.46 -0.17 -8.76
CA LEU A 102 0.07 1.05 -9.46
C LEU A 102 0.71 2.29 -8.83
N ILE A 103 0.72 2.37 -7.51
CA ILE A 103 1.35 3.48 -6.78
C ILE A 103 2.87 3.46 -6.96
N ASN A 104 3.50 2.30 -6.91
CA ASN A 104 4.95 2.20 -7.14
C ASN A 104 5.38 2.73 -8.52
N LYS A 105 4.56 2.53 -9.55
CA LYS A 105 4.81 3.11 -10.89
C LYS A 105 4.70 4.63 -10.91
N LYS A 106 3.77 5.20 -10.14
CA LYS A 106 3.56 6.66 -10.04
C LYS A 106 4.59 7.33 -9.12
N LEU A 107 4.99 6.66 -8.05
CA LEU A 107 5.85 7.14 -6.98
C LEU A 107 6.99 6.13 -6.72
N PRO A 108 7.95 6.00 -7.64
CA PRO A 108 8.98 4.95 -7.58
C PRO A 108 9.92 5.06 -6.37
N ASP A 109 10.04 6.23 -5.77
CA ASP A 109 10.89 6.46 -4.58
C ASP A 109 10.16 6.22 -3.26
N LEU A 110 8.83 6.04 -3.30
CA LEU A 110 8.04 5.77 -2.11
C LEU A 110 8.23 4.31 -1.67
N ARG A 111 8.63 4.12 -0.41
CA ARG A 111 8.74 2.78 0.17
C ARG A 111 7.35 2.23 0.52
N ILE A 112 6.96 1.16 -0.17
CA ILE A 112 5.65 0.55 -0.05
C ILE A 112 5.77 -0.87 0.48
N TYR A 113 4.94 -1.19 1.47
CA TYR A 113 4.75 -2.53 1.99
C TYR A 113 3.36 -3.06 1.64
N ASN A 114 3.23 -4.37 1.49
CA ASN A 114 1.96 -5.06 1.36
C ASN A 114 1.81 -6.12 2.45
N LEU A 115 0.70 -6.09 3.20
CA LEU A 115 0.38 -7.15 4.15
C LEU A 115 -0.07 -8.39 3.39
N THR A 116 0.82 -9.38 3.28
CA THR A 116 0.70 -10.52 2.36
C THR A 116 -0.58 -11.33 2.53
N ASN A 117 -0.94 -11.68 3.78
CA ASN A 117 -2.12 -12.50 4.06
C ASN A 117 -3.33 -11.68 4.50
N GLY A 118 -3.21 -10.35 4.50
CA GLY A 118 -4.27 -9.42 4.79
C GLY A 118 -4.83 -9.45 6.21
N ILE A 119 -5.88 -8.67 6.40
CA ILE A 119 -6.53 -8.48 7.71
C ILE A 119 -7.20 -9.77 8.20
N ASN A 120 -7.68 -10.63 7.31
CA ASN A 120 -8.30 -11.90 7.71
C ASN A 120 -7.31 -12.78 8.48
N TYR A 121 -6.07 -12.88 8.01
CA TYR A 121 -5.03 -13.64 8.71
C TYR A 121 -4.54 -12.93 9.98
N TRP A 122 -4.50 -11.60 9.97
CA TRP A 122 -4.20 -10.78 11.14
C TRP A 122 -5.14 -11.11 12.30
N ILE A 123 -6.45 -11.14 12.04
CA ILE A 123 -7.49 -11.47 13.02
C ILE A 123 -7.40 -12.95 13.46
N LYS A 124 -7.26 -13.86 12.49
CA LYS A 124 -7.15 -15.31 12.77
C LYS A 124 -5.96 -15.62 13.68
N SER A 125 -4.91 -14.82 13.62
CA SER A 125 -3.71 -14.94 14.46
C SER A 125 -3.85 -14.31 15.85
N GLY A 126 -5.07 -13.86 16.22
CA GLY A 126 -5.36 -13.29 17.55
C GLY A 126 -4.87 -11.85 17.73
N ASN A 127 -4.62 -11.11 16.66
CA ASN A 127 -4.19 -9.73 16.74
C ASN A 127 -5.38 -8.76 16.88
N LEU A 128 -5.12 -7.60 17.47
CA LEU A 128 -6.14 -6.58 17.74
C LEU A 128 -6.72 -6.00 16.45
N ILE A 129 -8.01 -5.87 16.44
CA ILE A 129 -8.82 -5.16 15.46
C ILE A 129 -9.81 -4.27 16.20
N TYR A 130 -10.12 -3.12 15.66
CA TYR A 130 -10.97 -2.11 16.29
C TYR A 130 -12.29 -1.98 15.54
N ASN A 131 -13.37 -1.79 16.27
CA ASN A 131 -14.67 -1.53 15.65
C ASN A 131 -14.61 -0.23 14.85
N TYR A 132 -15.09 -0.28 13.63
CA TYR A 132 -15.29 0.90 12.82
C TYR A 132 -16.60 1.57 13.23
N GLN A 133 -16.50 2.78 13.76
CA GLN A 133 -17.64 3.64 14.10
C GLN A 133 -17.70 4.76 13.06
N ASN A 134 -18.89 4.98 12.52
CA ASN A 134 -19.15 6.13 11.63
C ASN A 134 -19.16 7.42 12.41
#